data_d4a64a91acf2353ca19e82774ef47db8
#
_entry.id   d4a64a91acf2353ca19e82774ef47db8
#
_cell.length_a   1.000
_cell.length_b   1.000
_cell.length_c   1.000
_cell.angle_alpha   90.00
_cell.angle_beta   90.00
_cell.angle_gamma   90.00
#
_symmetry.space_group_name_H-M   'P 1'
#
loop_
_entity.id
_entity.type
_entity.pdbx_description
1 polymer ?
#
loop_
_entity_poly.entity_id
_entity_poly.type
_entity_poly.pdbx_seq_one_letter_code
_entity_poly.pdbx_strand_id
1 'polypeptide(L)'
;MKYPYLLLVPLLSICSCTNTVKTLTSRYTYFDTLETITIYDGKEEDMQKVADILKTIHEESDNYFTTNDLYKINQNSGRVALSNTLVSLIDQSSKLYAFTNGYFNPLVGSLSKKWKDALADKRILSQTEITEELEKIDNTELFFYYNEQIEVEKVGKAELDFGGIAKGFALDQIKFYLDEADIDSYLIDCGFSSILLGEKPTKNGEFNVGLNIPGINNAYVQLKDCFIGASGTSERGVEIDGTMYSHIVNPFTGSVINEYDYTFVVGESGALCDAFATAFMLMPLDMIKKYVKEYDLSVIIYKDTNLVYKTDDIEIKYH
;
A
#
# COMPACT_ATOMS: atom_id res chain seq x y z
N MET A 1 87.02 -5.70 -1.68
CA MET A 1 85.80 -5.97 -2.45
C MET A 1 84.65 -5.97 -1.45
N LYS A 2 83.82 -4.92 -1.54
CA LYS A 2 82.59 -4.75 -0.65
C LYS A 2 81.38 -5.13 -1.49
N TYR A 3 80.62 -6.11 -1.05
CA TYR A 3 79.33 -6.49 -1.68
C TYR A 3 78.24 -5.62 -1.07
N PRO A 4 77.33 -4.97 -1.88
CA PRO A 4 76.19 -4.28 -1.35
C PRO A 4 75.04 -5.28 -1.06
N TYR A 5 74.52 -5.26 0.16
CA TYR A 5 73.32 -5.97 0.53
C TYR A 5 72.11 -5.32 -0.14
N LEU A 6 71.46 -6.08 -1.01
CA LEU A 6 70.14 -5.71 -1.60
C LEU A 6 69.04 -6.01 -0.59
N LEU A 7 68.48 -4.95 0.03
CA LEU A 7 67.28 -5.07 0.88
C LEU A 7 66.07 -5.30 -0.04
N LEU A 8 65.58 -6.53 -0.08
CA LEU A 8 64.26 -6.85 -0.66
C LEU A 8 63.16 -6.40 0.32
N VAL A 9 62.48 -5.29 0.01
CA VAL A 9 61.27 -4.88 0.73
C VAL A 9 60.11 -5.68 0.14
N PRO A 10 59.40 -6.51 0.93
CA PRO A 10 58.20 -7.18 0.43
C PRO A 10 57.09 -6.15 0.21
N LEU A 11 56.66 -6.00 -1.02
CA LEU A 11 55.44 -5.25 -1.36
C LEU A 11 54.26 -6.03 -0.82
N LEU A 12 53.75 -5.64 0.36
CA LEU A 12 52.45 -6.09 0.86
C LEU A 12 51.37 -5.43 -0.01
N SER A 13 50.89 -6.16 -1.01
CA SER A 13 49.68 -5.80 -1.73
C SER A 13 48.52 -5.93 -0.74
N ILE A 14 48.09 -4.80 -0.20
CA ILE A 14 46.82 -4.69 0.51
C ILE A 14 45.73 -4.91 -0.55
N CYS A 15 45.25 -6.15 -0.66
CA CYS A 15 44.04 -6.46 -1.40
C CYS A 15 42.89 -5.79 -0.65
N SER A 16 42.49 -4.58 -1.04
CA SER A 16 41.26 -3.96 -0.61
C SER A 16 40.11 -4.79 -1.20
N CYS A 17 39.58 -5.74 -0.44
CA CYS A 17 38.30 -6.32 -0.72
C CYS A 17 37.24 -5.21 -0.54
N THR A 18 36.94 -4.51 -1.61
CA THR A 18 35.66 -3.80 -1.66
C THR A 18 34.59 -4.87 -1.69
N ASN A 19 33.96 -5.13 -0.55
CA ASN A 19 32.72 -5.91 -0.50
C ASN A 19 31.70 -5.16 -1.36
N THR A 20 31.56 -5.56 -2.62
CA THR A 20 30.47 -5.07 -3.48
C THR A 20 29.22 -5.81 -3.03
N VAL A 21 28.29 -5.08 -2.43
CA VAL A 21 26.97 -5.59 -2.06
C VAL A 21 26.27 -6.09 -3.34
N LYS A 22 25.91 -7.37 -3.37
CA LYS A 22 25.14 -7.95 -4.47
C LYS A 22 23.74 -7.37 -4.43
N THR A 23 23.28 -6.78 -5.51
CA THR A 23 21.91 -6.24 -5.61
C THR A 23 21.10 -7.05 -6.60
N LEU A 24 20.01 -7.63 -6.16
CA LEU A 24 19.01 -8.26 -7.01
C LEU A 24 17.84 -7.29 -7.18
N THR A 25 17.39 -7.08 -8.42
CA THR A 25 16.24 -6.24 -8.72
C THR A 25 15.39 -6.92 -9.78
N SER A 26 14.08 -7.04 -9.51
CA SER A 26 13.09 -7.57 -10.45
C SER A 26 11.85 -6.68 -10.49
N ARG A 27 11.11 -6.74 -11.59
CA ARG A 27 9.89 -5.97 -11.79
C ARG A 27 8.77 -6.88 -12.24
N TYR A 28 7.60 -6.64 -11.68
CA TYR A 28 6.37 -7.38 -11.95
C TYR A 28 5.21 -6.41 -12.17
N THR A 29 4.11 -6.89 -12.71
CA THR A 29 2.87 -6.12 -12.83
C THR A 29 1.78 -6.86 -12.10
N TYR A 30 1.42 -6.35 -10.92
CA TYR A 30 0.32 -6.81 -10.08
C TYR A 30 -0.49 -5.59 -9.62
N PHE A 31 -1.66 -5.76 -9.06
CA PHE A 31 -2.53 -4.70 -8.51
C PHE A 31 -2.72 -3.48 -9.46
N ASP A 32 -2.73 -3.73 -10.78
CA ASP A 32 -2.80 -2.72 -11.84
C ASP A 32 -1.63 -1.70 -11.82
N THR A 33 -0.47 -2.07 -11.25
CA THR A 33 0.69 -1.21 -11.17
C THR A 33 2.00 -1.95 -11.42
N LEU A 34 3.12 -1.24 -11.45
CA LEU A 34 4.46 -1.81 -11.60
C LEU A 34 5.11 -1.94 -10.23
N GLU A 35 5.36 -3.17 -9.79
CA GLU A 35 6.11 -3.47 -8.59
C GLU A 35 7.60 -3.58 -8.90
N THR A 36 8.42 -3.02 -8.04
CA THR A 36 9.87 -3.16 -8.07
C THR A 36 10.35 -3.79 -6.76
N ILE A 37 10.96 -4.95 -6.86
CA ILE A 37 11.56 -5.66 -5.73
C ILE A 37 13.08 -5.48 -5.83
N THR A 38 13.70 -4.97 -4.77
CA THR A 38 15.16 -4.90 -4.64
C THR A 38 15.58 -5.54 -3.33
N ILE A 39 16.46 -6.54 -3.40
CA ILE A 39 17.04 -7.22 -2.22
C ILE A 39 18.57 -7.13 -2.34
N TYR A 40 19.21 -6.69 -1.26
CA TYR A 40 20.67 -6.59 -1.16
C TYR A 40 21.22 -7.82 -0.44
N ASP A 41 22.26 -8.41 -1.00
CA ASP A 41 22.91 -9.65 -0.54
C ASP A 41 22.00 -10.87 -0.38
N GLY A 42 20.78 -10.82 -0.96
CA GLY A 42 19.83 -11.94 -1.01
C GLY A 42 20.14 -12.93 -2.15
N LYS A 43 19.29 -13.95 -2.23
CA LYS A 43 19.36 -15.02 -3.23
C LYS A 43 18.19 -14.91 -4.22
N GLU A 44 18.32 -15.55 -5.37
CA GLU A 44 17.24 -15.61 -6.36
C GLU A 44 15.97 -16.29 -5.81
N GLU A 45 16.12 -17.25 -4.89
CA GLU A 45 14.99 -17.91 -4.21
C GLU A 45 14.18 -16.93 -3.34
N ASP A 46 14.84 -15.97 -2.69
CA ASP A 46 14.18 -14.93 -1.87
C ASP A 46 13.38 -13.98 -2.77
N MET A 47 13.98 -13.57 -3.89
CA MET A 47 13.29 -12.77 -4.90
C MET A 47 12.04 -13.47 -5.44
N GLN A 48 12.15 -14.76 -5.77
CA GLN A 48 11.00 -15.54 -6.25
C GLN A 48 9.91 -15.66 -5.16
N LYS A 49 10.31 -15.90 -3.91
CA LYS A 49 9.34 -16.01 -2.81
C LYS A 49 8.57 -14.72 -2.57
N VAL A 50 9.26 -13.57 -2.60
CA VAL A 50 8.61 -12.25 -2.51
C VAL A 50 7.65 -12.02 -3.68
N ALA A 51 8.05 -12.37 -4.90
CA ALA A 51 7.18 -12.27 -6.07
C ALA A 51 5.95 -13.19 -5.98
N ASP A 52 6.11 -14.41 -5.46
CA ASP A 52 5.01 -15.36 -5.27
C ASP A 52 3.99 -14.88 -4.23
N ILE A 53 4.44 -14.21 -3.16
CA ILE A 53 3.56 -13.58 -2.16
C ILE A 53 2.72 -12.48 -2.82
N LEU A 54 3.37 -11.55 -3.55
CA LEU A 54 2.66 -10.49 -4.28
C LEU A 54 1.64 -11.06 -5.26
N LYS A 55 2.04 -12.05 -6.05
CA LYS A 55 1.17 -12.72 -7.01
C LYS A 55 -0.05 -13.36 -6.35
N THR A 56 0.17 -14.13 -5.29
CA THR A 56 -0.93 -14.84 -4.60
C THR A 56 -1.95 -13.85 -4.05
N ILE A 57 -1.49 -12.79 -3.38
CA ILE A 57 -2.41 -11.81 -2.79
C ILE A 57 -3.12 -11.01 -3.88
N HIS A 58 -2.43 -10.63 -4.96
CA HIS A 58 -3.06 -10.02 -6.12
C HIS A 58 -4.19 -10.90 -6.68
N GLU A 59 -3.91 -12.18 -6.99
CA GLU A 59 -4.88 -13.10 -7.57
C GLU A 59 -6.09 -13.35 -6.64
N GLU A 60 -5.89 -13.38 -5.32
CA GLU A 60 -6.97 -13.61 -4.36
C GLU A 60 -7.78 -12.35 -4.02
N SER A 61 -7.18 -11.16 -4.13
CA SER A 61 -7.82 -9.87 -3.78
C SER A 61 -8.42 -9.11 -4.97
N ASP A 62 -8.21 -9.57 -6.20
CA ASP A 62 -8.69 -8.89 -7.40
C ASP A 62 -10.15 -9.23 -7.70
N ASN A 63 -11.01 -8.22 -7.71
CA ASN A 63 -12.44 -8.32 -8.00
C ASN A 63 -12.77 -8.73 -9.46
N TYR A 64 -11.80 -8.67 -10.35
CA TYR A 64 -11.98 -8.99 -11.76
C TYR A 64 -11.57 -10.42 -12.13
N PHE A 65 -10.89 -11.15 -11.23
CA PHE A 65 -10.59 -12.57 -11.40
C PHE A 65 -11.83 -13.41 -11.12
N THR A 66 -12.54 -13.83 -12.16
CA THR A 66 -13.81 -14.56 -12.06
C THR A 66 -13.71 -15.97 -11.45
N THR A 67 -12.50 -16.46 -11.22
CA THR A 67 -12.23 -17.81 -10.68
C THR A 67 -11.86 -17.80 -9.20
N ASN A 68 -11.53 -16.62 -8.61
CA ASN A 68 -11.15 -16.54 -7.22
C ASN A 68 -12.36 -16.56 -6.26
N ASP A 69 -12.09 -16.73 -4.97
CA ASP A 69 -13.15 -16.84 -3.96
C ASP A 69 -13.79 -15.47 -3.67
N LEU A 70 -13.05 -14.37 -3.77
CA LEU A 70 -13.59 -13.03 -3.64
C LEU A 70 -14.70 -12.75 -4.66
N TYR A 71 -14.49 -13.15 -5.92
CA TYR A 71 -15.51 -13.03 -6.96
C TYR A 71 -16.77 -13.84 -6.60
N LYS A 72 -16.61 -15.09 -6.12
CA LYS A 72 -17.74 -15.92 -5.70
C LYS A 72 -18.53 -15.27 -4.55
N ILE A 73 -17.83 -14.69 -3.56
CA ILE A 73 -18.45 -13.94 -2.46
C ILE A 73 -19.24 -12.76 -3.01
N ASN A 74 -18.63 -11.96 -3.89
CA ASN A 74 -19.27 -10.79 -4.49
C ASN A 74 -20.50 -11.15 -5.33
N GLN A 75 -20.52 -12.33 -5.96
CA GLN A 75 -21.68 -12.84 -6.70
C GLN A 75 -22.75 -13.51 -5.83
N ASN A 76 -22.62 -13.49 -4.48
CA ASN A 76 -23.55 -14.16 -3.56
C ASN A 76 -23.73 -15.65 -3.87
N SER A 77 -22.64 -16.35 -4.12
CA SER A 77 -22.66 -17.77 -4.47
C SER A 77 -23.00 -18.73 -3.30
N GLY A 78 -23.57 -18.19 -2.20
CA GLY A 78 -23.81 -18.92 -0.96
C GLY A 78 -22.55 -18.93 -0.09
N ARG A 79 -22.33 -20.02 0.64
CA ARG A 79 -21.14 -20.22 1.46
C ARG A 79 -19.93 -20.51 0.57
N VAL A 80 -18.88 -19.74 0.77
CA VAL A 80 -17.61 -19.88 0.04
C VAL A 80 -16.51 -20.25 1.04
N ALA A 81 -15.84 -21.37 0.81
CA ALA A 81 -14.68 -21.77 1.58
C ALA A 81 -13.50 -20.82 1.24
N LEU A 82 -12.81 -20.32 2.26
CA LEU A 82 -11.76 -19.31 2.13
C LEU A 82 -10.38 -19.94 2.17
N SER A 83 -9.46 -19.40 1.36
CA SER A 83 -8.03 -19.57 1.59
C SER A 83 -7.59 -18.88 2.89
N ASN A 84 -6.47 -19.30 3.47
CA ASN A 84 -5.91 -18.65 4.66
C ASN A 84 -5.57 -17.17 4.38
N THR A 85 -5.11 -16.85 3.18
CA THR A 85 -4.81 -15.48 2.75
C THR A 85 -6.06 -14.61 2.79
N LEU A 86 -7.16 -15.09 2.18
CA LEU A 86 -8.39 -14.31 2.11
C LEU A 86 -9.07 -14.18 3.48
N VAL A 87 -8.98 -15.20 4.35
CA VAL A 87 -9.42 -15.11 5.76
C VAL A 87 -8.67 -13.97 6.46
N SER A 88 -7.33 -13.95 6.35
CA SER A 88 -6.49 -12.94 6.98
C SER A 88 -6.77 -11.55 6.43
N LEU A 89 -6.97 -11.41 5.13
CA LEU A 89 -7.26 -10.14 4.47
C LEU A 89 -8.62 -9.58 4.89
N ILE A 90 -9.66 -10.42 4.96
CA ILE A 90 -10.99 -10.00 5.43
C ILE A 90 -10.95 -9.62 6.92
N ASP A 91 -10.28 -10.40 7.76
CA ASP A 91 -10.13 -10.10 9.20
C ASP A 91 -9.42 -8.76 9.42
N GLN A 92 -8.30 -8.54 8.72
CA GLN A 92 -7.56 -7.29 8.81
C GLN A 92 -8.35 -6.10 8.26
N SER A 93 -9.08 -6.28 7.17
CA SER A 93 -9.98 -5.25 6.62
C SER A 93 -11.08 -4.88 7.62
N SER A 94 -11.65 -5.85 8.31
CA SER A 94 -12.67 -5.62 9.35
C SER A 94 -12.12 -4.83 10.54
N LYS A 95 -10.88 -5.14 10.97
CA LYS A 95 -10.20 -4.38 12.02
C LYS A 95 -9.93 -2.94 11.58
N LEU A 96 -9.43 -2.74 10.37
CA LEU A 96 -9.12 -1.42 9.84
C LEU A 96 -10.38 -0.59 9.56
N TYR A 97 -11.49 -1.22 9.16
CA TYR A 97 -12.80 -0.56 9.15
C TYR A 97 -13.15 0.03 10.54
N ALA A 98 -12.99 -0.77 11.59
CA ALA A 98 -13.24 -0.30 12.96
C ALA A 98 -12.21 0.78 13.39
N PHE A 99 -10.93 0.59 13.13
CA PHE A 99 -9.85 1.52 13.49
C PHE A 99 -10.00 2.88 12.80
N THR A 100 -10.45 2.90 11.55
CA THR A 100 -10.68 4.14 10.80
C THR A 100 -12.08 4.73 11.03
N ASN A 101 -12.85 4.17 11.96
CA ASN A 101 -14.24 4.55 12.22
C ASN A 101 -15.11 4.56 10.94
N GLY A 102 -14.87 3.56 10.06
CA GLY A 102 -15.61 3.37 8.82
C GLY A 102 -15.12 4.18 7.61
N TYR A 103 -14.14 5.08 7.75
CA TYR A 103 -13.58 5.83 6.61
C TYR A 103 -12.84 4.93 5.61
N PHE A 104 -12.17 3.88 6.07
CA PHE A 104 -11.84 2.73 5.24
C PHE A 104 -12.98 1.72 5.36
N ASN A 105 -13.62 1.37 4.25
CA ASN A 105 -14.73 0.42 4.22
C ASN A 105 -14.57 -0.56 3.06
N PRO A 106 -14.33 -1.85 3.32
CA PRO A 106 -14.15 -2.84 2.26
C PRO A 106 -15.43 -3.15 1.46
N LEU A 107 -16.61 -2.70 1.90
CA LEU A 107 -17.90 -2.92 1.20
C LEU A 107 -18.21 -1.85 0.14
N VAL A 108 -17.28 -0.92 -0.18
CA VAL A 108 -17.52 0.12 -1.20
C VAL A 108 -17.38 -0.38 -2.65
N GLY A 109 -17.07 -1.64 -2.89
CA GLY A 109 -16.69 -2.16 -4.21
C GLY A 109 -17.70 -1.88 -5.32
N SER A 110 -19.00 -2.09 -5.07
CA SER A 110 -20.05 -1.79 -6.07
C SER A 110 -20.13 -0.30 -6.39
N LEU A 111 -20.00 0.57 -5.38
CA LEU A 111 -20.01 2.03 -5.55
C LEU A 111 -18.74 2.52 -6.28
N SER A 112 -17.57 1.99 -5.90
CA SER A 112 -16.29 2.29 -6.57
C SER A 112 -16.33 1.93 -8.05
N LYS A 113 -16.86 0.76 -8.38
CA LYS A 113 -17.04 0.30 -9.76
C LYS A 113 -17.99 1.20 -10.54
N LYS A 114 -19.12 1.58 -9.94
CA LYS A 114 -20.11 2.46 -10.57
C LYS A 114 -19.53 3.86 -10.84
N TRP A 115 -18.72 4.41 -9.93
CA TRP A 115 -17.98 5.64 -10.14
C TRP A 115 -16.93 5.50 -11.25
N LYS A 116 -16.13 4.41 -11.23
CA LYS A 116 -15.14 4.14 -12.29
C LYS A 116 -15.78 4.16 -13.68
N ASP A 117 -16.92 3.47 -13.86
CA ASP A 117 -17.63 3.43 -15.12
C ASP A 117 -18.19 4.81 -15.51
N ALA A 118 -18.81 5.53 -14.57
CA ALA A 118 -19.35 6.87 -14.82
C ALA A 118 -18.24 7.87 -15.20
N LEU A 119 -17.11 7.87 -14.51
CA LEU A 119 -15.99 8.76 -14.79
C LEU A 119 -15.31 8.43 -16.12
N ALA A 120 -15.26 7.17 -16.54
CA ALA A 120 -14.78 6.76 -17.85
C ALA A 120 -15.63 7.40 -18.99
N ASP A 121 -16.93 7.53 -18.75
CA ASP A 121 -17.89 8.20 -19.65
C ASP A 121 -17.97 9.72 -19.41
N LYS A 122 -17.10 10.30 -18.58
CA LYS A 122 -17.12 11.70 -18.12
C LYS A 122 -18.49 12.12 -17.56
N ARG A 123 -19.13 11.22 -16.84
CA ARG A 123 -20.43 11.42 -16.20
C ARG A 123 -20.26 11.45 -14.68
N ILE A 124 -21.07 12.26 -14.03
CA ILE A 124 -21.19 12.31 -12.56
C ILE A 124 -22.40 11.47 -12.17
N LEU A 125 -22.27 10.66 -11.10
CA LEU A 125 -23.40 9.91 -10.54
C LEU A 125 -24.46 10.87 -9.99
N SER A 126 -25.72 10.57 -10.25
CA SER A 126 -26.85 11.27 -9.62
C SER A 126 -26.94 10.91 -8.14
N GLN A 127 -27.58 11.79 -7.36
CA GLN A 127 -27.82 11.53 -5.94
C GLN A 127 -28.63 10.24 -5.70
N THR A 128 -29.56 9.90 -6.60
CA THR A 128 -30.33 8.66 -6.53
C THR A 128 -29.42 7.44 -6.68
N GLU A 129 -28.52 7.44 -7.68
CA GLU A 129 -27.57 6.34 -7.89
C GLU A 129 -26.63 6.16 -6.69
N ILE A 130 -26.17 7.26 -6.08
CA ILE A 130 -25.32 7.23 -4.88
C ILE A 130 -26.10 6.66 -3.70
N THR A 131 -27.33 7.13 -3.46
CA THR A 131 -28.16 6.65 -2.35
C THR A 131 -28.45 5.16 -2.46
N GLU A 132 -28.77 4.66 -3.66
CA GLU A 132 -28.99 3.24 -3.90
C GLU A 132 -27.75 2.38 -3.58
N GLU A 133 -26.55 2.87 -3.86
CA GLU A 133 -25.30 2.16 -3.53
C GLU A 133 -24.98 2.20 -2.04
N LEU A 134 -25.20 3.34 -1.37
CA LEU A 134 -25.04 3.44 0.10
C LEU A 134 -26.01 2.51 0.84
N GLU A 135 -27.26 2.40 0.39
CA GLU A 135 -28.23 1.45 0.93
C GLU A 135 -27.77 -0.01 0.77
N LYS A 136 -27.05 -0.35 -0.31
CA LYS A 136 -26.46 -1.69 -0.47
C LYS A 136 -25.38 -1.94 0.58
N ILE A 137 -24.53 -0.94 0.84
CA ILE A 137 -23.47 -1.04 1.85
C ILE A 137 -24.08 -1.28 3.22
N ASP A 138 -25.05 -0.45 3.61
CA ASP A 138 -25.74 -0.51 4.91
C ASP A 138 -26.49 -1.84 5.15
N ASN A 139 -26.96 -2.47 4.07
CA ASN A 139 -27.73 -3.72 4.11
C ASN A 139 -26.90 -4.95 3.72
N THR A 140 -25.56 -4.89 3.80
CA THR A 140 -24.71 -6.03 3.51
C THR A 140 -23.96 -6.49 4.75
N GLU A 141 -24.06 -7.79 5.03
CA GLU A 141 -23.42 -8.45 6.16
C GLU A 141 -22.61 -9.66 5.71
N LEU A 142 -21.58 -9.99 6.46
CA LEU A 142 -20.74 -11.19 6.27
C LEU A 142 -20.95 -12.13 7.45
N PHE A 143 -21.32 -13.37 7.17
CA PHE A 143 -21.47 -14.44 8.16
C PHE A 143 -20.36 -15.46 8.01
N PHE A 144 -19.63 -15.71 9.10
CA PHE A 144 -18.53 -16.66 9.13
C PHE A 144 -18.95 -17.98 9.79
N TYR A 145 -18.58 -19.09 9.17
CA TYR A 145 -18.83 -20.44 9.64
C TYR A 145 -17.49 -21.13 9.88
N TYR A 146 -17.28 -21.58 11.11
CA TYR A 146 -16.03 -22.20 11.55
C TYR A 146 -16.19 -23.71 11.61
N ASN A 147 -15.94 -24.37 10.48
CA ASN A 147 -15.99 -25.83 10.32
C ASN A 147 -14.53 -26.36 10.17
N GLU A 148 -14.35 -27.42 9.37
CA GLU A 148 -13.01 -27.90 8.96
C GLU A 148 -12.23 -26.84 8.16
N GLN A 149 -12.96 -26.00 7.42
CA GLN A 149 -12.45 -24.80 6.75
C GLN A 149 -13.31 -23.62 7.19
N ILE A 150 -12.74 -22.43 7.16
CA ILE A 150 -13.49 -21.20 7.38
C ILE A 150 -14.26 -20.89 6.10
N GLU A 151 -15.58 -20.75 6.22
CA GLU A 151 -16.46 -20.36 5.13
C GLU A 151 -17.08 -18.99 5.43
N VAL A 152 -17.33 -18.21 4.40
CA VAL A 152 -18.08 -16.94 4.49
C VAL A 152 -19.31 -16.99 3.60
N GLU A 153 -20.39 -16.40 4.08
CA GLU A 153 -21.60 -16.12 3.31
C GLU A 153 -21.87 -14.61 3.38
N LYS A 154 -21.94 -13.97 2.23
CA LYS A 154 -22.32 -12.57 2.12
C LYS A 154 -23.81 -12.46 1.86
N VAL A 155 -24.52 -11.71 2.70
CA VAL A 155 -25.93 -11.38 2.52
C VAL A 155 -26.04 -9.89 2.26
N GLY A 156 -26.57 -9.52 1.11
CA GLY A 156 -26.67 -8.13 0.64
C GLY A 156 -26.08 -7.96 -0.75
N LYS A 157 -26.05 -6.72 -1.24
CA LYS A 157 -25.71 -6.40 -2.65
C LYS A 157 -24.42 -5.60 -2.82
N ALA A 158 -23.81 -5.12 -1.74
CA ALA A 158 -22.50 -4.47 -1.84
C ALA A 158 -21.43 -5.49 -2.20
N GLU A 159 -20.38 -5.04 -2.84
CA GLU A 159 -19.21 -5.86 -3.19
C GLU A 159 -18.03 -5.52 -2.28
N LEU A 160 -17.30 -6.56 -1.87
CA LEU A 160 -16.01 -6.41 -1.20
C LEU A 160 -14.99 -5.88 -2.21
N ASP A 161 -14.16 -4.94 -1.77
CA ASP A 161 -13.02 -4.37 -2.50
C ASP A 161 -11.86 -4.18 -1.52
N PHE A 162 -10.71 -4.74 -1.84
CA PHE A 162 -9.49 -4.65 -1.04
C PHE A 162 -8.44 -3.71 -1.64
N GLY A 163 -8.80 -2.90 -2.63
CA GLY A 163 -7.87 -2.00 -3.32
C GLY A 163 -7.13 -1.01 -2.41
N GLY A 164 -7.76 -0.61 -1.29
CA GLY A 164 -7.14 0.29 -0.30
C GLY A 164 -6.34 -0.41 0.81
N ILE A 165 -6.07 -1.75 0.70
CA ILE A 165 -5.32 -2.49 1.72
C ILE A 165 -4.44 -3.60 1.13
N ALA A 166 -4.80 -4.16 -0.03
CA ALA A 166 -4.20 -5.41 -0.53
C ALA A 166 -2.67 -5.31 -0.73
N LYS A 167 -2.17 -4.17 -1.19
CA LYS A 167 -0.73 -3.95 -1.36
C LYS A 167 0.00 -3.90 -0.03
N GLY A 168 -0.51 -3.12 0.92
CA GLY A 168 0.05 -3.04 2.26
C GLY A 168 0.01 -4.39 2.99
N PHE A 169 -1.09 -5.14 2.86
CA PHE A 169 -1.19 -6.49 3.39
C PHE A 169 -0.15 -7.43 2.77
N ALA A 170 0.10 -7.32 1.47
CA ALA A 170 1.16 -8.08 0.80
C ALA A 170 2.54 -7.73 1.36
N LEU A 171 2.80 -6.45 1.61
CA LEU A 171 4.05 -6.00 2.21
C LEU A 171 4.23 -6.51 3.64
N ASP A 172 3.16 -6.60 4.46
CA ASP A 172 3.21 -7.23 5.78
C ASP A 172 3.64 -8.70 5.69
N GLN A 173 3.09 -9.48 4.73
CA GLN A 173 3.46 -10.87 4.51
C GLN A 173 4.91 -11.01 4.00
N ILE A 174 5.36 -10.07 3.16
CA ILE A 174 6.74 -10.04 2.69
C ILE A 174 7.70 -9.71 3.83
N LYS A 175 7.39 -8.73 4.68
CA LYS A 175 8.20 -8.39 5.85
C LYS A 175 8.38 -9.61 6.76
N PHE A 176 7.28 -10.30 7.06
CA PHE A 176 7.32 -11.52 7.84
C PHE A 176 8.28 -12.57 7.23
N TYR A 177 8.20 -12.80 5.91
CA TYR A 177 9.11 -13.72 5.23
C TYR A 177 10.58 -13.26 5.30
N LEU A 178 10.85 -11.96 5.05
CA LEU A 178 12.21 -11.42 5.04
C LEU A 178 12.85 -11.50 6.45
N ASP A 179 12.06 -11.26 7.50
CA ASP A 179 12.50 -11.43 8.90
C ASP A 179 12.86 -12.88 9.23
N GLU A 180 12.02 -13.85 8.82
CA GLU A 180 12.30 -15.27 9.00
C GLU A 180 13.53 -15.75 8.20
N ALA A 181 13.89 -15.04 7.13
CA ALA A 181 15.05 -15.31 6.29
C ALA A 181 16.31 -14.53 6.71
N ASP A 182 16.27 -13.76 7.80
CA ASP A 182 17.36 -12.88 8.27
C ASP A 182 17.84 -11.90 7.17
N ILE A 183 16.90 -11.32 6.40
CA ILE A 183 17.18 -10.34 5.34
C ILE A 183 16.74 -8.96 5.79
N ASP A 184 17.69 -8.07 6.09
CA ASP A 184 17.42 -6.72 6.60
C ASP A 184 17.48 -5.63 5.51
N SER A 185 18.15 -5.91 4.39
CA SER A 185 18.43 -4.90 3.36
C SER A 185 17.57 -5.11 2.11
N TYR A 186 16.53 -4.30 1.95
CA TYR A 186 15.59 -4.40 0.83
C TYR A 186 14.82 -3.10 0.58
N LEU A 187 14.23 -3.00 -0.60
CA LEU A 187 13.21 -2.02 -0.99
C LEU A 187 12.17 -2.74 -1.85
N ILE A 188 10.93 -2.76 -1.40
CA ILE A 188 9.80 -3.31 -2.14
C ILE A 188 8.83 -2.15 -2.42
N ASP A 189 8.69 -1.79 -3.68
CA ASP A 189 7.85 -0.68 -4.12
C ASP A 189 6.68 -1.22 -4.96
N CYS A 190 5.47 -1.05 -4.45
CA CYS A 190 4.21 -1.42 -5.12
C CYS A 190 3.55 -0.16 -5.72
N GLY A 191 4.14 0.34 -6.81
CA GLY A 191 3.58 1.43 -7.62
C GLY A 191 3.56 2.78 -6.92
N PHE A 192 4.58 3.10 -6.14
CA PHE A 192 4.76 4.37 -5.41
C PHE A 192 3.72 4.66 -4.32
N SER A 193 2.68 3.84 -4.21
CA SER A 193 1.61 4.05 -3.23
C SER A 193 1.75 3.19 -1.98
N SER A 194 2.45 2.07 -2.06
CA SER A 194 2.70 1.19 -0.92
C SER A 194 4.14 0.69 -1.01
N ILE A 195 4.96 1.01 0.01
CA ILE A 195 6.39 0.72 -0.02
C ILE A 195 6.79 0.08 1.31
N LEU A 196 7.66 -0.93 1.23
CA LEU A 196 8.35 -1.52 2.37
C LEU A 196 9.84 -1.26 2.25
N LEU A 197 10.43 -0.65 3.26
CA LEU A 197 11.85 -0.38 3.38
C LEU A 197 12.46 -1.21 4.52
N GLY A 198 13.59 -1.85 4.22
CA GLY A 198 14.52 -2.30 5.23
C GLY A 198 15.66 -1.29 5.42
N GLU A 199 16.85 -1.76 5.78
CA GLU A 199 18.05 -0.93 5.81
C GLU A 199 18.74 -0.89 4.44
N LYS A 200 19.07 0.30 3.96
CA LYS A 200 19.89 0.44 2.75
C LYS A 200 21.35 0.12 3.09
N PRO A 201 22.10 -0.61 2.25
CA PRO A 201 23.52 -0.93 2.52
C PRO A 201 24.42 0.29 2.30
N THR A 202 24.15 1.39 3.02
CA THR A 202 24.88 2.66 3.04
C THR A 202 25.16 3.09 4.47
N LYS A 203 26.03 4.07 4.69
CA LYS A 203 26.43 4.50 6.03
C LYS A 203 25.26 4.88 6.94
N ASN A 204 24.18 5.48 6.40
CA ASN A 204 23.02 5.94 7.16
C ASN A 204 21.88 4.90 7.16
N GLY A 205 21.92 3.90 6.28
CA GLY A 205 20.85 2.91 6.14
C GLY A 205 19.56 3.43 5.50
N GLU A 206 19.49 4.72 5.13
CA GLU A 206 18.26 5.39 4.66
C GLU A 206 18.09 5.38 3.14
N PHE A 207 16.85 5.28 2.71
CA PHE A 207 16.40 5.49 1.33
C PHE A 207 15.85 6.90 1.14
N ASN A 208 16.11 7.50 -0.01
CA ASN A 208 15.39 8.71 -0.45
C ASN A 208 14.07 8.26 -1.11
N VAL A 209 12.96 8.55 -0.50
CA VAL A 209 11.61 8.24 -1.01
C VAL A 209 11.01 9.51 -1.57
N GLY A 210 10.78 9.53 -2.88
CA GLY A 210 10.14 10.64 -3.57
C GLY A 210 8.67 10.79 -3.15
N LEU A 211 8.22 12.04 -2.96
CA LEU A 211 6.83 12.36 -2.69
C LEU A 211 6.15 12.77 -3.99
N ASN A 212 5.10 12.03 -4.38
CA ASN A 212 4.34 12.31 -5.61
C ASN A 212 3.22 13.33 -5.35
N ILE A 213 3.61 14.51 -4.85
CA ILE A 213 2.66 15.58 -4.50
C ILE A 213 2.25 16.34 -5.77
N PRO A 214 0.94 16.47 -6.08
CA PRO A 214 0.49 17.23 -7.24
C PRO A 214 1.05 18.67 -7.24
N GLY A 215 1.71 19.04 -8.34
CA GLY A 215 2.28 20.38 -8.53
C GLY A 215 3.58 20.68 -7.77
N ILE A 216 4.14 19.72 -7.01
CA ILE A 216 5.42 19.85 -6.31
C ILE A 216 6.41 18.81 -6.87
N ASN A 217 7.52 19.29 -7.38
CA ASN A 217 8.56 18.43 -7.93
C ASN A 217 9.74 18.28 -6.97
N ASN A 218 10.44 17.15 -7.08
CA ASN A 218 11.70 16.88 -6.39
C ASN A 218 11.62 16.88 -4.85
N ALA A 219 10.42 16.77 -4.25
CA ALA A 219 10.24 16.57 -2.82
C ALA A 219 10.52 15.11 -2.46
N TYR A 220 11.24 14.88 -1.37
CA TYR A 220 11.51 13.54 -0.85
C TYR A 220 11.66 13.54 0.67
N VAL A 221 11.58 12.35 1.24
CA VAL A 221 11.89 12.07 2.66
C VAL A 221 12.99 11.01 2.73
N GLN A 222 13.71 10.95 3.86
CA GLN A 222 14.71 9.92 4.14
C GLN A 222 14.15 8.97 5.19
N LEU A 223 14.01 7.69 4.83
CA LEU A 223 13.37 6.68 5.67
C LEU A 223 14.12 5.35 5.57
N LYS A 224 13.97 4.52 6.59
CA LYS A 224 14.40 3.12 6.65
C LYS A 224 13.51 2.31 7.58
N ASP A 225 13.54 1.01 7.44
CA ASP A 225 12.88 0.04 8.32
C ASP A 225 11.45 0.44 8.68
N CYS A 226 10.64 0.66 7.66
CA CYS A 226 9.24 1.10 7.82
C CYS A 226 8.38 0.72 6.61
N PHE A 227 7.08 0.82 6.82
CA PHE A 227 6.08 0.76 5.78
C PHE A 227 5.58 2.16 5.42
N ILE A 228 5.18 2.33 4.18
CA ILE A 228 4.64 3.57 3.64
C ILE A 228 3.35 3.25 2.89
N GLY A 229 2.30 4.01 3.18
CA GLY A 229 1.08 4.10 2.39
C GLY A 229 0.94 5.52 1.84
N ALA A 230 0.61 5.67 0.57
CA ALA A 230 0.32 6.96 -0.02
C ALA A 230 -0.97 6.90 -0.86
N SER A 231 -1.74 7.96 -0.80
CA SER A 231 -2.95 8.13 -1.62
C SER A 231 -2.99 9.53 -2.22
N GLY A 232 -3.42 9.64 -3.46
CA GLY A 232 -3.48 10.90 -4.16
C GLY A 232 -4.60 10.96 -5.20
N THR A 233 -5.16 12.15 -5.39
CA THR A 233 -6.24 12.39 -6.36
C THR A 233 -5.76 12.28 -7.80
N SER A 234 -4.48 12.53 -8.07
CA SER A 234 -3.90 12.55 -9.41
C SER A 234 -3.61 11.17 -10.00
N GLU A 235 -3.57 10.11 -9.19
CA GLU A 235 -3.18 8.77 -9.66
C GLU A 235 -4.21 8.17 -10.63
N ARG A 236 -5.48 8.29 -10.31
CA ARG A 236 -6.61 7.75 -11.09
C ARG A 236 -7.80 8.74 -11.12
N GLY A 237 -7.52 10.03 -10.98
CA GLY A 237 -8.55 11.09 -10.99
C GLY A 237 -8.94 11.51 -12.40
N VAL A 238 -10.17 11.99 -12.54
CA VAL A 238 -10.73 12.55 -13.79
C VAL A 238 -11.23 13.96 -13.51
N GLU A 239 -10.77 14.93 -14.28
CA GLU A 239 -11.26 16.30 -14.21
C GLU A 239 -12.50 16.47 -15.11
N ILE A 240 -13.60 16.94 -14.51
CA ILE A 240 -14.85 17.27 -15.21
C ILE A 240 -15.25 18.68 -14.77
N ASP A 241 -15.41 19.59 -15.72
CA ASP A 241 -15.82 21.00 -15.50
C ASP A 241 -14.98 21.72 -14.41
N GLY A 242 -13.67 21.45 -14.37
CA GLY A 242 -12.73 22.05 -13.41
C GLY A 242 -12.75 21.44 -12.00
N THR A 243 -13.52 20.39 -11.80
CA THR A 243 -13.55 19.62 -10.54
C THR A 243 -12.84 18.30 -10.71
N MET A 244 -11.92 17.97 -9.79
CA MET A 244 -11.22 16.69 -9.75
C MET A 244 -12.09 15.65 -9.02
N TYR A 245 -12.41 14.57 -9.72
CA TYR A 245 -13.10 13.39 -9.18
C TYR A 245 -12.08 12.27 -9.05
N SER A 246 -11.82 11.82 -7.84
CA SER A 246 -10.84 10.77 -7.57
C SER A 246 -11.46 9.38 -7.68
N HIS A 247 -10.64 8.35 -7.51
CA HIS A 247 -11.09 6.96 -7.37
C HIS A 247 -11.43 6.59 -5.91
N ILE A 248 -11.14 7.49 -4.95
CA ILE A 248 -11.34 7.24 -3.52
C ILE A 248 -12.75 7.68 -3.14
N VAL A 249 -13.58 6.71 -2.78
CA VAL A 249 -14.99 6.91 -2.42
C VAL A 249 -15.14 7.18 -0.94
N ASN A 250 -15.86 8.22 -0.59
CA ASN A 250 -16.28 8.46 0.79
C ASN A 250 -17.45 7.50 1.13
N PRO A 251 -17.27 6.56 2.08
CA PRO A 251 -18.26 5.53 2.37
C PRO A 251 -19.54 6.05 3.04
N PHE A 252 -19.53 7.29 3.55
CA PHE A 252 -20.67 7.91 4.21
C PHE A 252 -21.52 8.77 3.26
N THR A 253 -20.86 9.43 2.32
CA THR A 253 -21.53 10.38 1.41
C THR A 253 -21.64 9.84 -0.01
N GLY A 254 -20.88 8.81 -0.34
CA GLY A 254 -20.75 8.28 -1.69
C GLY A 254 -19.99 9.20 -2.65
N SER A 255 -19.46 10.32 -2.18
CA SER A 255 -18.69 11.28 -2.98
C SER A 255 -17.29 10.75 -3.29
N VAL A 256 -16.74 11.17 -4.41
CA VAL A 256 -15.35 10.97 -4.80
C VAL A 256 -14.57 12.30 -4.87
N ILE A 257 -15.11 13.37 -4.30
CA ILE A 257 -14.40 14.62 -4.05
C ILE A 257 -13.80 14.52 -2.65
N ASN A 258 -12.46 14.61 -2.56
CA ASN A 258 -11.74 14.35 -1.34
C ASN A 258 -11.41 15.66 -0.58
N GLU A 259 -11.14 15.54 0.73
CA GLU A 259 -10.74 16.67 1.57
C GLU A 259 -9.33 17.15 1.25
N TYR A 260 -8.44 16.21 0.84
CA TYR A 260 -7.03 16.49 0.50
C TYR A 260 -6.67 15.89 -0.85
N ASP A 261 -5.56 16.37 -1.43
CA ASP A 261 -5.08 15.90 -2.73
C ASP A 261 -3.99 14.84 -2.62
N TYR A 262 -3.31 14.80 -1.47
CA TYR A 262 -2.24 13.83 -1.22
C TYR A 262 -2.09 13.56 0.28
N THR A 263 -1.98 12.29 0.61
CA THR A 263 -1.64 11.79 1.95
C THR A 263 -0.51 10.78 1.85
N PHE A 264 0.42 10.88 2.79
CA PHE A 264 1.57 9.98 2.92
C PHE A 264 1.65 9.56 4.39
N VAL A 265 1.63 8.27 4.62
CA VAL A 265 1.56 7.66 5.96
C VAL A 265 2.72 6.69 6.13
N VAL A 266 3.46 6.82 7.22
CA VAL A 266 4.55 5.91 7.61
C VAL A 266 4.19 5.25 8.92
N GLY A 267 4.47 3.96 9.04
CA GLY A 267 4.18 3.18 10.25
C GLY A 267 4.80 1.79 10.22
N GLU A 268 4.39 0.94 11.15
CA GLU A 268 4.94 -0.41 11.36
C GLU A 268 4.16 -1.54 10.67
N SER A 269 3.07 -1.23 9.95
CA SER A 269 2.27 -2.20 9.18
C SER A 269 1.85 -1.62 7.85
N GLY A 270 2.07 -2.37 6.78
CA GLY A 270 1.72 -1.97 5.43
C GLY A 270 0.22 -1.83 5.23
N ALA A 271 -0.56 -2.79 5.69
CA ALA A 271 -2.01 -2.75 5.60
C ALA A 271 -2.61 -1.55 6.37
N LEU A 272 -2.04 -1.23 7.54
CA LEU A 272 -2.46 -0.07 8.33
C LEU A 272 -2.11 1.23 7.61
N CYS A 273 -0.90 1.37 7.06
CA CYS A 273 -0.49 2.54 6.30
C CYS A 273 -1.37 2.77 5.06
N ASP A 274 -1.67 1.72 4.29
CA ASP A 274 -2.55 1.80 3.12
C ASP A 274 -3.97 2.26 3.50
N ALA A 275 -4.57 1.61 4.51
CA ALA A 275 -5.92 1.94 4.95
C ALA A 275 -6.02 3.37 5.49
N PHE A 276 -5.03 3.82 6.29
CA PHE A 276 -5.02 5.20 6.79
C PHE A 276 -4.70 6.21 5.70
N ALA A 277 -3.82 5.91 4.75
CA ALA A 277 -3.57 6.81 3.63
C ALA A 277 -4.87 7.08 2.84
N THR A 278 -5.66 6.04 2.58
CA THR A 278 -6.97 6.17 1.93
C THR A 278 -7.98 6.91 2.82
N ALA A 279 -8.10 6.53 4.09
CA ALA A 279 -9.05 7.12 5.02
C ALA A 279 -8.74 8.61 5.30
N PHE A 280 -7.47 8.99 5.41
CA PHE A 280 -7.06 10.37 5.64
C PHE A 280 -7.37 11.32 4.49
N MET A 281 -7.50 10.82 3.26
CA MET A 281 -8.02 11.62 2.14
C MET A 281 -9.44 12.16 2.40
N LEU A 282 -10.17 11.57 3.33
CA LEU A 282 -11.60 11.80 3.57
C LEU A 282 -11.90 12.39 4.97
N MET A 283 -10.94 12.28 5.91
CA MET A 283 -11.16 12.62 7.31
C MET A 283 -10.92 14.10 7.61
N PRO A 284 -11.67 14.71 8.56
CA PRO A 284 -11.32 16.00 9.13
C PRO A 284 -9.95 15.98 9.81
N LEU A 285 -9.18 17.07 9.70
CA LEU A 285 -7.80 17.17 10.22
C LEU A 285 -7.67 16.85 11.72
N ASP A 286 -8.63 17.27 12.54
CA ASP A 286 -8.57 17.03 14.00
C ASP A 286 -8.72 15.52 14.31
N MET A 287 -9.50 14.80 13.52
CA MET A 287 -9.59 13.34 13.61
C MET A 287 -8.28 12.69 13.18
N ILE A 288 -7.67 13.14 12.09
CA ILE A 288 -6.37 12.65 11.63
C ILE A 288 -5.31 12.80 12.72
N LYS A 289 -5.18 13.99 13.34
CA LYS A 289 -4.22 14.25 14.42
C LYS A 289 -4.40 13.31 15.62
N LYS A 290 -5.65 12.93 15.91
CA LYS A 290 -5.93 11.95 16.97
C LYS A 290 -5.40 10.56 16.57
N TYR A 291 -5.70 10.09 15.37
CA TYR A 291 -5.27 8.77 14.90
C TYR A 291 -3.76 8.67 14.71
N VAL A 292 -3.13 9.71 14.20
CA VAL A 292 -1.66 9.80 14.10
C VAL A 292 -1.00 9.52 15.45
N LYS A 293 -1.52 10.12 16.52
CA LYS A 293 -1.01 9.90 17.88
C LYS A 293 -1.39 8.54 18.46
N GLU A 294 -2.61 8.06 18.16
CA GLU A 294 -3.13 6.78 18.70
C GLU A 294 -2.40 5.57 18.10
N TYR A 295 -2.04 5.64 16.81
CA TYR A 295 -1.41 4.54 16.06
C TYR A 295 0.08 4.78 15.79
N ASP A 296 0.69 5.78 16.38
CA ASP A 296 2.12 6.11 16.23
C ASP A 296 2.55 6.25 14.76
N LEU A 297 1.81 7.07 14.00
CA LEU A 297 2.02 7.28 12.59
C LEU A 297 2.80 8.58 12.31
N SER A 298 3.67 8.56 11.29
CA SER A 298 4.20 9.78 10.70
C SER A 298 3.43 10.08 9.41
N VAL A 299 3.02 11.34 9.23
CA VAL A 299 2.16 11.71 8.09
C VAL A 299 2.56 13.01 7.43
N ILE A 300 2.25 13.11 6.13
CA ILE A 300 2.33 14.34 5.34
C ILE A 300 1.03 14.47 4.55
N ILE A 301 0.39 15.64 4.63
CA ILE A 301 -0.90 15.91 3.97
C ILE A 301 -0.82 17.22 3.18
N TYR A 302 -1.21 17.16 1.91
CA TYR A 302 -1.27 18.31 1.02
C TYR A 302 -2.67 18.53 0.44
N LYS A 303 -2.98 19.82 0.22
CA LYS A 303 -4.11 20.29 -0.58
C LYS A 303 -3.69 21.48 -1.42
N ASP A 304 -3.99 21.48 -2.72
CA ASP A 304 -3.66 22.58 -3.64
C ASP A 304 -2.19 23.03 -3.55
N THR A 305 -1.23 22.13 -3.53
CA THR A 305 0.20 22.41 -3.30
C THR A 305 0.59 22.93 -1.92
N ASN A 306 -0.38 23.16 -1.03
CA ASN A 306 -0.11 23.64 0.32
C ASN A 306 0.06 22.47 1.29
N LEU A 307 1.09 22.52 2.11
CA LEU A 307 1.26 21.59 3.23
C LEU A 307 0.19 21.91 4.29
N VAL A 308 -0.78 20.99 4.45
CA VAL A 308 -1.84 21.13 5.45
C VAL A 308 -1.38 20.67 6.83
N TYR A 309 -0.69 19.51 6.85
CA TYR A 309 -0.19 18.93 8.09
C TYR A 309 1.00 18.01 7.81
N LYS A 310 1.93 17.98 8.72
CA LYS A 310 2.93 16.90 8.84
C LYS A 310 3.29 16.69 10.31
N THR A 311 3.71 15.49 10.65
CA THR A 311 4.29 15.20 11.98
C THR A 311 5.70 15.76 12.11
N ASP A 312 6.16 16.00 13.34
CA ASP A 312 7.45 16.66 13.60
C ASP A 312 8.65 15.77 13.30
N ASP A 313 8.47 14.46 13.33
CA ASP A 313 9.47 13.40 13.13
C ASP A 313 9.82 13.15 11.66
N ILE A 314 9.05 13.68 10.71
CA ILE A 314 9.33 13.56 9.29
C ILE A 314 9.77 14.88 8.66
N GLU A 315 10.86 14.88 7.91
CA GLU A 315 11.44 16.05 7.24
C GLU A 315 11.30 15.94 5.73
N ILE A 316 10.65 16.94 5.12
CA ILE A 316 10.55 17.04 3.65
C ILE A 316 11.79 17.77 3.14
N LYS A 317 12.50 17.12 2.21
CA LYS A 317 13.69 17.64 1.54
C LYS A 317 13.41 17.88 0.06
N TYR A 318 14.22 18.73 -0.57
CA TYR A 318 14.10 19.07 -1.98
C TYR A 318 15.46 18.93 -2.67
N HIS A 319 15.48 18.38 -3.89
CA HIS A 319 16.68 18.28 -4.75
C HIS A 319 17.01 19.58 -5.44
#